data_b959c35dcfe3859492049717ea3bcffd
#
_entry.id   b959c35dcfe3859492049717ea3bcffd
#
_cell.length_a   1.000
_cell.length_b   1.000
_cell.length_c   1.000
_cell.angle_alpha   90.00
_cell.angle_beta   90.00
_cell.angle_gamma   90.00
#
_symmetry.space_group_name_H-M   'P 1'
#
loop_
_entity.id
_entity.type
_entity.pdbx_description
1 polymer ?
#
loop_
_entity_poly.entity_id
_entity_poly.type
_entity_poly.pdbx_seq_one_letter_code
_entity_poly.pdbx_strand_id
1 'polypeptide(L)'
;DVGRMIASLPMYTPPLAVGANAALWAAIRDTMRTDGRDAPEDLSPVPSDLMAHWRDPALVFSQTCGLPFRATLKNDVALIGTPDYQVAGCPPGYYRSLVIARGDDPRDTLAAFQPARFAYNDPMSQSGWAALAMETPDVLQGPRLCTGSHRASVLAVQQGVADFAAIDAVTWRHLQNAGETAGLTVIHATQP
;
A
#
# COMPACT_ATOMS: atom_id res chain seq x y z
N ASP A 1 25.94 12.49 14.09
CA ASP A 1 25.55 13.33 12.93
C ASP A 1 24.38 14.23 13.33
N VAL A 2 24.69 15.37 13.93
CA VAL A 2 23.71 16.44 14.19
C VAL A 2 23.50 17.16 12.84
N GLY A 3 22.53 16.72 12.04
CA GLY A 3 22.23 17.39 10.76
C GLY A 3 21.42 16.59 9.74
N ARG A 4 21.33 15.27 9.87
CA ARG A 4 20.52 14.47 8.95
C ARG A 4 19.16 14.21 9.58
N MET A 5 18.11 14.82 9.03
CA MET A 5 16.71 14.48 9.35
C MET A 5 16.07 13.81 8.13
N ILE A 6 15.27 12.79 8.37
CA ILE A 6 14.61 12.02 7.33
C ILE A 6 13.09 12.19 7.45
N ALA A 7 12.45 12.61 6.36
CA ALA A 7 11.00 12.55 6.21
C ALA A 7 10.66 11.84 4.90
N SER A 8 9.66 10.95 4.88
CA SER A 8 9.31 10.21 3.68
C SER A 8 7.83 9.85 3.61
N LEU A 9 7.33 9.69 2.40
CA LEU A 9 5.98 9.22 2.10
C LEU A 9 6.05 8.05 1.10
N PRO A 10 6.54 6.86 1.53
CA PRO A 10 6.91 5.79 0.61
C PRO A 10 5.74 4.92 0.14
N MET A 11 4.53 5.08 0.70
CA MET A 11 3.42 4.17 0.39
C MET A 11 2.81 4.43 -1.00
N TYR A 12 2.72 5.68 -1.43
CA TYR A 12 2.17 6.06 -2.73
C TYR A 12 3.21 6.89 -3.48
N THR A 13 4.03 6.23 -4.30
CA THR A 13 5.21 6.83 -4.93
C THR A 13 4.97 7.28 -6.38
N PRO A 14 5.87 8.07 -6.95
CA PRO A 14 5.81 8.47 -8.36
C PRO A 14 5.64 7.29 -9.33
N PRO A 15 4.97 7.54 -10.49
CA PRO A 15 4.47 8.85 -10.96
C PRO A 15 3.14 9.28 -10.35
N LEU A 16 2.49 8.43 -9.55
CA LEU A 16 1.07 8.57 -9.19
C LEU A 16 0.78 9.66 -8.14
N ALA A 17 1.75 10.06 -7.32
CA ALA A 17 1.51 10.95 -6.18
C ALA A 17 2.56 12.04 -5.94
N VAL A 18 3.43 12.36 -6.88
CA VAL A 18 4.56 13.30 -6.66
C VAL A 18 4.10 14.64 -6.10
N GLY A 19 3.20 15.33 -6.79
CA GLY A 19 2.71 16.64 -6.36
C GLY A 19 1.92 16.59 -5.05
N ALA A 20 1.11 15.54 -4.87
CA ALA A 20 0.32 15.34 -3.65
C ALA A 20 1.20 15.07 -2.42
N ASN A 21 2.24 14.24 -2.56
CA ASN A 21 3.18 13.97 -1.48
C ASN A 21 3.96 15.23 -1.08
N ALA A 22 4.42 16.03 -2.04
CA ALA A 22 5.12 17.28 -1.75
C ALA A 22 4.21 18.28 -1.01
N ALA A 23 2.96 18.44 -1.45
CA ALA A 23 1.98 19.33 -0.81
C ALA A 23 1.63 18.85 0.61
N LEU A 24 1.42 17.55 0.81
CA LEU A 24 1.16 16.96 2.13
C LEU A 24 2.35 17.19 3.07
N TRP A 25 3.57 16.91 2.58
CA TRP A 25 4.77 17.13 3.38
C TRP A 25 4.94 18.60 3.76
N ALA A 26 4.76 19.53 2.84
CA ALA A 26 4.84 20.96 3.14
C ALA A 26 3.91 21.36 4.28
N ALA A 27 2.65 20.91 4.26
CA ALA A 27 1.68 21.19 5.32
C ALA A 27 2.10 20.58 6.68
N ILE A 28 2.59 19.33 6.69
CA ILE A 28 3.08 18.66 7.90
C ILE A 28 4.32 19.38 8.44
N ARG A 29 5.32 19.66 7.58
CA ARG A 29 6.55 20.37 7.92
C ARG A 29 6.26 21.73 8.56
N ASP A 30 5.38 22.50 7.95
CA ASP A 30 5.07 23.85 8.41
C ASP A 30 4.34 23.80 9.76
N THR A 31 3.48 22.81 9.99
CA THR A 31 2.86 22.55 11.29
C THR A 31 3.90 22.19 12.35
N MET A 32 4.82 21.26 12.03
CA MET A 32 5.91 20.87 12.95
C MET A 32 6.76 22.07 13.35
N ARG A 33 7.13 22.92 12.39
CA ARG A 33 7.94 24.12 12.62
C ARG A 33 7.19 25.17 13.47
N THR A 34 5.89 25.30 13.26
CA THR A 34 5.04 26.18 14.08
C THR A 34 5.01 25.72 15.54
N ASP A 35 5.05 24.42 15.76
CA ASP A 35 5.13 23.79 17.09
C ASP A 35 6.57 23.77 17.67
N GLY A 36 7.54 24.46 17.03
CA GLY A 36 8.93 24.56 17.47
C GLY A 36 9.74 23.27 17.27
N ARG A 37 9.31 22.39 16.36
CA ARG A 37 10.01 21.15 16.00
C ARG A 37 10.81 21.32 14.72
N ASP A 38 12.01 20.77 14.68
CA ASP A 38 12.79 20.73 13.45
C ASP A 38 12.20 19.71 12.45
N ALA A 39 12.21 20.10 11.17
CA ALA A 39 11.77 19.26 10.07
C ALA A 39 12.59 19.55 8.81
N PRO A 40 13.00 18.53 8.03
CA PRO A 40 13.73 18.72 6.79
C PRO A 40 12.90 19.50 5.77
N GLU A 41 13.56 20.23 4.87
CA GLU A 41 12.85 21.01 3.84
C GLU A 41 12.08 20.12 2.89
N ASP A 42 12.72 19.05 2.41
CA ASP A 42 12.20 18.17 1.40
C ASP A 42 12.03 16.74 1.92
N LEU A 43 11.19 15.96 1.22
CA LEU A 43 11.11 14.52 1.43
C LEU A 43 12.40 13.83 0.98
N SER A 44 12.86 12.90 1.79
CA SER A 44 13.98 12.02 1.43
C SER A 44 13.56 11.06 0.30
N PRO A 45 14.49 10.61 -0.54
CA PRO A 45 14.23 9.58 -1.53
C PRO A 45 13.62 8.31 -0.89
N VAL A 46 12.78 7.62 -1.64
CA VAL A 46 12.21 6.34 -1.19
C VAL A 46 13.34 5.31 -1.06
N PRO A 47 13.53 4.71 0.11
CA PRO A 47 14.60 3.75 0.34
C PRO A 47 14.27 2.38 -0.27
N SER A 48 15.30 1.61 -0.57
CA SER A 48 15.16 0.22 -1.00
C SER A 48 14.80 -0.74 0.15
N ASP A 49 15.28 -0.44 1.36
CA ASP A 49 14.96 -1.18 2.59
C ASP A 49 14.09 -0.31 3.50
N LEU A 50 12.78 -0.53 3.43
CA LEU A 50 11.81 0.19 4.24
C LEU A 50 11.94 -0.14 5.74
N MET A 51 12.30 -1.37 6.10
CA MET A 51 12.40 -1.75 7.50
C MET A 51 13.59 -1.08 8.20
N ALA A 52 14.74 -1.01 7.53
CA ALA A 52 15.89 -0.25 8.03
C ALA A 52 15.58 1.24 8.11
N HIS A 53 14.89 1.78 7.09
CA HIS A 53 14.49 3.18 7.03
C HIS A 53 13.56 3.59 8.19
N TRP A 54 12.56 2.79 8.49
CA TRP A 54 11.62 3.09 9.59
C TRP A 54 12.24 2.99 10.99
N ARG A 55 13.41 2.37 11.10
CA ARG A 55 14.20 2.28 12.34
C ARG A 55 15.40 3.22 12.37
N ASP A 56 15.60 4.04 11.33
CA ASP A 56 16.70 5.01 11.31
C ASP A 56 16.47 6.06 12.42
N PRO A 57 17.43 6.28 13.34
CA PRO A 57 17.29 7.26 14.41
C PRO A 57 17.16 8.71 13.91
N ALA A 58 17.49 8.98 12.67
CA ALA A 58 17.29 10.28 12.01
C ALA A 58 15.85 10.48 11.47
N LEU A 59 14.99 9.45 11.54
CA LEU A 59 13.62 9.52 11.04
C LEU A 59 12.76 10.42 11.92
N VAL A 60 12.24 11.50 11.34
CA VAL A 60 11.30 12.42 12.02
C VAL A 60 9.86 12.19 11.59
N PHE A 61 9.64 11.72 10.36
CA PHE A 61 8.30 11.43 9.84
C PHE A 61 8.33 10.42 8.70
N SER A 62 7.39 9.46 8.69
CA SER A 62 7.20 8.56 7.55
C SER A 62 5.79 7.97 7.51
N GLN A 63 5.43 7.44 6.36
CA GLN A 63 4.29 6.51 6.22
C GLN A 63 4.78 5.07 6.35
N THR A 64 3.93 4.21 6.92
CA THR A 64 4.12 2.76 6.90
C THR A 64 2.80 2.04 6.62
N CYS A 65 2.90 0.82 6.12
CA CYS A 65 1.76 -0.08 6.00
C CYS A 65 1.32 -0.61 7.38
N GLY A 66 0.05 -0.97 7.53
CA GLY A 66 -0.50 -1.43 8.81
C GLY A 66 0.15 -2.69 9.37
N LEU A 67 0.52 -3.66 8.53
CA LEU A 67 1.14 -4.90 9.00
C LEU A 67 2.56 -4.69 9.54
N PRO A 68 3.51 -4.01 8.86
CA PRO A 68 4.81 -3.68 9.43
C PRO A 68 4.71 -2.93 10.75
N PHE A 69 3.81 -1.94 10.83
CA PHE A 69 3.59 -1.20 12.08
C PHE A 69 3.19 -2.13 13.22
N ARG A 70 2.11 -2.90 13.04
CA ARG A 70 1.56 -3.78 14.10
C ARG A 70 2.52 -4.91 14.50
N ALA A 71 3.18 -5.51 13.51
CA ALA A 71 4.01 -6.68 13.73
C ALA A 71 5.40 -6.34 14.31
N THR A 72 5.99 -5.21 13.90
CA THR A 72 7.41 -4.97 14.16
C THR A 72 7.75 -3.57 14.67
N LEU A 73 7.02 -2.52 14.26
CA LEU A 73 7.44 -1.12 14.51
C LEU A 73 6.73 -0.44 15.68
N LYS A 74 5.66 -1.00 16.20
CA LYS A 74 4.79 -0.35 17.21
C LYS A 74 5.51 0.08 18.50
N ASN A 75 6.67 -0.50 18.80
CA ASN A 75 7.49 -0.15 19.96
C ASN A 75 8.70 0.73 19.58
N ASP A 76 8.98 0.88 18.29
CA ASP A 76 10.15 1.60 17.77
C ASP A 76 9.77 3.02 17.33
N VAL A 77 8.50 3.24 16.93
CA VAL A 77 8.00 4.52 16.41
C VAL A 77 6.68 4.92 17.04
N ALA A 78 6.39 6.21 17.05
CA ALA A 78 5.11 6.76 17.52
C ALA A 78 4.10 6.81 16.36
N LEU A 79 2.88 6.31 16.59
CA LEU A 79 1.78 6.50 15.64
C LEU A 79 1.23 7.91 15.79
N ILE A 80 1.36 8.72 14.73
CA ILE A 80 0.84 10.10 14.69
C ILE A 80 -0.65 10.09 14.34
N GLY A 81 -1.04 9.28 13.35
CA GLY A 81 -2.41 9.18 12.88
C GLY A 81 -2.52 8.32 11.63
N THR A 82 -3.75 8.15 11.15
CA THR A 82 -4.05 7.44 9.91
C THR A 82 -4.69 8.43 8.93
N PRO A 83 -4.15 8.62 7.72
CA PRO A 83 -4.76 9.52 6.73
C PRO A 83 -6.14 9.02 6.31
N ASP A 84 -7.09 9.92 6.13
CA ASP A 84 -8.35 9.62 5.49
C ASP A 84 -8.21 9.79 3.97
N TYR A 85 -8.12 8.68 3.26
CA TYR A 85 -8.05 8.66 1.79
C TYR A 85 -9.42 8.68 1.12
N GLN A 86 -10.51 8.77 1.89
CA GLN A 86 -11.89 8.78 1.39
C GLN A 86 -12.17 7.59 0.47
N VAL A 87 -11.81 6.40 0.92
CA VAL A 87 -12.06 5.16 0.18
C VAL A 87 -13.54 4.81 0.29
N ALA A 88 -14.19 4.61 -0.85
CA ALA A 88 -15.61 4.28 -0.90
C ALA A 88 -15.95 3.04 -0.05
N GLY A 89 -16.97 3.18 0.82
CA GLY A 89 -17.40 2.12 1.73
C GLY A 89 -16.47 1.85 2.92
N CYS A 90 -15.53 2.77 3.21
CA CYS A 90 -14.71 2.74 4.41
C CYS A 90 -15.02 3.94 5.32
N PRO A 91 -15.01 3.78 6.65
CA PRO A 91 -15.00 4.91 7.57
C PRO A 91 -13.73 5.77 7.40
N PRO A 92 -13.74 7.05 7.86
CA PRO A 92 -12.55 7.88 7.83
C PRO A 92 -11.33 7.20 8.49
N GLY A 93 -10.18 7.26 7.82
CA GLY A 93 -8.93 6.65 8.28
C GLY A 93 -8.83 5.13 8.03
N TYR A 94 -9.86 4.53 7.45
CA TYR A 94 -9.84 3.12 7.04
C TYR A 94 -9.67 2.98 5.52
N TYR A 95 -9.17 1.84 5.11
CA TYR A 95 -9.11 1.42 3.71
C TYR A 95 -9.31 -0.10 3.62
N ARG A 96 -9.47 -0.61 2.41
CA ARG A 96 -9.67 -2.03 2.13
C ARG A 96 -8.78 -2.49 0.98
N SER A 97 -8.70 -3.80 0.83
CA SER A 97 -8.12 -4.41 -0.37
C SER A 97 -9.21 -4.72 -1.38
N LEU A 98 -8.89 -4.52 -2.63
CA LEU A 98 -9.71 -4.93 -3.77
C LEU A 98 -9.06 -6.15 -4.40
N VAL A 99 -9.79 -7.25 -4.51
CA VAL A 99 -9.33 -8.44 -5.20
C VAL A 99 -9.72 -8.31 -6.66
N ILE A 100 -8.74 -8.40 -7.54
CA ILE A 100 -8.88 -8.19 -8.97
C ILE A 100 -8.58 -9.47 -9.75
N ALA A 101 -9.28 -9.63 -10.88
CA ALA A 101 -9.03 -10.66 -11.88
C ALA A 101 -9.20 -10.07 -13.29
N ARG A 102 -8.89 -10.86 -14.33
CA ARG A 102 -9.21 -10.44 -15.70
C ARG A 102 -10.72 -10.37 -15.91
N GLY A 103 -11.17 -9.37 -16.65
CA GLY A 103 -12.59 -9.17 -16.95
C GLY A 103 -13.19 -10.24 -17.90
N ASP A 104 -12.34 -10.99 -18.62
CA ASP A 104 -12.73 -12.11 -19.45
C ASP A 104 -12.65 -13.48 -18.75
N ASP A 105 -12.26 -13.51 -17.49
CA ASP A 105 -12.22 -14.73 -16.69
C ASP A 105 -13.68 -15.14 -16.35
N PRO A 106 -14.07 -16.41 -16.61
CA PRO A 106 -15.43 -16.85 -16.34
C PRO A 106 -15.76 -17.00 -14.83
N ARG A 107 -14.73 -16.94 -13.96
CA ARG A 107 -14.91 -17.00 -12.49
C ARG A 107 -15.32 -15.61 -11.98
N ASP A 108 -16.45 -15.48 -11.35
CA ASP A 108 -17.03 -14.23 -10.90
C ASP A 108 -17.06 -14.07 -9.36
N THR A 109 -16.66 -15.11 -8.63
CA THR A 109 -16.59 -15.10 -7.16
C THR A 109 -15.19 -15.44 -6.67
N LEU A 110 -14.79 -14.87 -5.56
CA LEU A 110 -13.47 -15.13 -4.97
C LEU A 110 -13.24 -16.64 -4.70
N ALA A 111 -14.28 -17.35 -4.23
CA ALA A 111 -14.21 -18.79 -3.97
C ALA A 111 -13.89 -19.63 -5.22
N ALA A 112 -14.31 -19.17 -6.40
CA ALA A 112 -14.06 -19.88 -7.65
C ALA A 112 -12.57 -19.80 -8.09
N PHE A 113 -11.76 -18.94 -7.45
CA PHE A 113 -10.32 -18.85 -7.69
C PHE A 113 -9.49 -19.84 -6.84
N GLN A 114 -10.09 -20.71 -6.09
CA GLN A 114 -9.38 -21.77 -5.39
C GLN A 114 -9.23 -23.00 -6.32
N PRO A 115 -8.00 -23.52 -6.56
CA PRO A 115 -6.65 -23.11 -6.11
C PRO A 115 -5.86 -22.35 -7.20
N ALA A 116 -6.32 -21.19 -7.62
CA ALA A 116 -5.68 -20.38 -8.65
C ALA A 116 -4.39 -19.68 -8.15
N ARG A 117 -3.58 -19.17 -9.09
CA ARG A 117 -2.34 -18.46 -8.78
C ARG A 117 -2.63 -17.05 -8.29
N PHE A 118 -2.21 -16.77 -7.07
CA PHE A 118 -2.35 -15.46 -6.40
C PHE A 118 -1.09 -14.62 -6.52
N ALA A 119 -1.22 -13.37 -7.00
CA ALA A 119 -0.15 -12.39 -6.97
C ALA A 119 -0.31 -11.44 -5.77
N TYR A 120 0.81 -11.16 -5.08
CA TYR A 120 0.86 -10.21 -3.98
C TYR A 120 2.17 -9.40 -4.03
N ASN A 121 2.13 -8.19 -3.49
CA ASN A 121 3.28 -7.28 -3.59
C ASN A 121 4.42 -7.61 -2.62
N ASP A 122 4.10 -7.99 -1.38
CA ASP A 122 5.08 -8.22 -0.31
C ASP A 122 4.46 -9.05 0.82
N PRO A 123 5.19 -9.98 1.45
CA PRO A 123 4.68 -10.78 2.58
C PRO A 123 4.37 -9.94 3.83
N MET A 124 4.93 -8.73 3.96
CA MET A 124 4.62 -7.76 5.01
C MET A 124 3.57 -6.74 4.58
N SER A 125 2.92 -6.90 3.43
CA SER A 125 1.85 -6.01 3.00
C SER A 125 0.55 -6.30 3.74
N GLN A 126 -0.05 -5.25 4.34
CA GLN A 126 -1.40 -5.37 4.92
C GLN A 126 -2.43 -5.61 3.82
N SER A 127 -2.42 -4.82 2.75
CA SER A 127 -3.43 -4.86 1.70
C SER A 127 -3.19 -5.96 0.66
N GLY A 128 -1.94 -6.18 0.27
CA GLY A 128 -1.62 -7.18 -0.77
C GLY A 128 -1.58 -8.62 -0.27
N TRP A 129 -1.48 -8.81 1.04
CA TRP A 129 -1.36 -10.14 1.64
C TRP A 129 -2.27 -10.36 2.85
N ALA A 130 -2.03 -9.61 3.95
CA ALA A 130 -2.58 -9.97 5.26
C ALA A 130 -4.12 -9.83 5.31
N ALA A 131 -4.70 -8.82 4.68
CA ALA A 131 -6.15 -8.61 4.72
C ALA A 131 -6.90 -9.81 4.12
N LEU A 132 -6.48 -10.26 2.94
CA LEU A 132 -7.10 -11.43 2.29
C LEU A 132 -6.79 -12.72 3.04
N ALA A 133 -5.57 -12.88 3.54
CA ALA A 133 -5.17 -14.06 4.30
C ALA A 133 -5.95 -14.22 5.63
N MET A 134 -6.36 -13.11 6.22
CA MET A 134 -7.17 -13.13 7.45
C MET A 134 -8.65 -13.38 7.18
N GLU A 135 -9.18 -12.85 6.07
CA GLU A 135 -10.62 -12.94 5.75
C GLU A 135 -10.98 -14.26 5.07
N THR A 136 -10.15 -14.70 4.11
CA THR A 136 -10.41 -15.87 3.27
C THR A 136 -9.15 -16.70 3.01
N PRO A 137 -8.55 -17.33 4.05
CA PRO A 137 -7.30 -18.07 3.90
C PRO A 137 -7.37 -19.22 2.88
N ASP A 138 -8.54 -19.79 2.68
CA ASP A 138 -8.73 -20.95 1.79
C ASP A 138 -8.45 -20.60 0.32
N VAL A 139 -8.73 -19.37 -0.12
CA VAL A 139 -8.46 -18.96 -1.49
C VAL A 139 -6.96 -18.88 -1.79
N LEU A 140 -6.12 -18.81 -0.77
CA LEU A 140 -4.66 -18.72 -0.88
C LEU A 140 -3.94 -20.08 -0.84
N GLN A 141 -4.64 -21.19 -1.03
CA GLN A 141 -4.05 -22.55 -1.06
C GLN A 141 -3.30 -22.86 -2.37
N GLY A 142 -3.52 -22.07 -3.42
CA GLY A 142 -2.86 -22.22 -4.72
C GLY A 142 -1.41 -21.67 -4.76
N PRO A 143 -0.80 -21.71 -5.95
CA PRO A 143 0.51 -21.11 -6.19
C PRO A 143 0.52 -19.60 -5.89
N ARG A 144 1.65 -19.08 -5.41
CA ARG A 144 1.80 -17.68 -5.02
C ARG A 144 2.94 -17.02 -5.79
N LEU A 145 2.73 -15.77 -6.18
CA LEU A 145 3.71 -14.96 -6.90
C LEU A 145 3.95 -13.66 -6.13
N CYS A 146 5.13 -13.49 -5.53
CA CYS A 146 5.56 -12.23 -4.95
C CYS A 146 6.09 -11.31 -6.06
N THR A 147 5.47 -10.15 -6.25
CA THR A 147 5.71 -9.27 -7.39
C THR A 147 6.53 -8.01 -7.06
N GLY A 148 6.69 -7.69 -5.79
CA GLY A 148 7.42 -6.51 -5.31
C GLY A 148 6.62 -5.21 -5.26
N SER A 149 5.48 -5.10 -5.96
CA SER A 149 4.60 -3.91 -5.88
C SER A 149 3.17 -4.23 -6.31
N HIS A 150 2.20 -3.42 -5.86
CA HIS A 150 0.80 -3.55 -6.33
C HIS A 150 0.68 -3.39 -7.85
N ARG A 151 1.41 -2.45 -8.45
CA ARG A 151 1.42 -2.27 -9.91
C ARG A 151 1.94 -3.50 -10.63
N ALA A 152 2.99 -4.13 -10.12
CA ALA A 152 3.50 -5.38 -10.69
C ALA A 152 2.50 -6.55 -10.53
N SER A 153 1.73 -6.59 -9.41
CA SER A 153 0.64 -7.56 -9.25
C SER A 153 -0.48 -7.35 -10.27
N VAL A 154 -0.86 -6.10 -10.52
CA VAL A 154 -1.84 -5.74 -11.57
C VAL A 154 -1.37 -6.22 -12.94
N LEU A 155 -0.13 -5.93 -13.32
CA LEU A 155 0.46 -6.39 -14.59
C LEU A 155 0.51 -7.92 -14.68
N ALA A 156 0.84 -8.62 -13.60
CA ALA A 156 0.87 -10.08 -13.58
C ALA A 156 -0.50 -10.69 -13.87
N VAL A 157 -1.58 -10.09 -13.36
CA VAL A 157 -2.96 -10.52 -13.65
C VAL A 157 -3.34 -10.19 -15.09
N GLN A 158 -3.05 -8.97 -15.58
CA GLN A 158 -3.32 -8.58 -16.98
C GLN A 158 -2.65 -9.51 -17.99
N GLN A 159 -1.42 -9.92 -17.70
CA GLN A 159 -0.62 -10.79 -18.58
C GLN A 159 -0.93 -12.29 -18.41
N GLY A 160 -1.84 -12.67 -17.50
CA GLY A 160 -2.16 -14.07 -17.22
C GLY A 160 -1.05 -14.83 -16.49
N VAL A 161 -0.05 -14.15 -15.96
CA VAL A 161 1.02 -14.74 -15.13
C VAL A 161 0.47 -15.12 -13.76
N ALA A 162 -0.53 -14.38 -13.28
CA ALA A 162 -1.35 -14.73 -12.12
C ALA A 162 -2.83 -14.66 -12.49
N ASP A 163 -3.67 -15.34 -11.73
CA ASP A 163 -5.12 -15.38 -11.95
C ASP A 163 -5.83 -14.21 -11.25
N PHE A 164 -5.39 -13.88 -10.03
CA PHE A 164 -5.96 -12.82 -9.23
C PHE A 164 -4.90 -12.18 -8.31
N ALA A 165 -5.21 -10.99 -7.79
CA ALA A 165 -4.34 -10.26 -6.87
C ALA A 165 -5.18 -9.43 -5.89
N ALA A 166 -4.61 -9.15 -4.70
CA ALA A 166 -5.16 -8.20 -3.75
C ALA A 166 -4.41 -6.86 -3.87
N ILE A 167 -5.14 -5.78 -4.10
CA ILE A 167 -4.60 -4.45 -4.37
C ILE A 167 -5.16 -3.45 -3.36
N ASP A 168 -4.32 -2.61 -2.80
CA ASP A 168 -4.72 -1.47 -2.00
C ASP A 168 -5.71 -0.57 -2.77
N ALA A 169 -6.84 -0.21 -2.16
CA ALA A 169 -7.89 0.53 -2.85
C ALA A 169 -7.46 1.93 -3.28
N VAL A 170 -6.53 2.58 -2.56
CA VAL A 170 -5.96 3.88 -2.96
C VAL A 170 -5.06 3.70 -4.17
N THR A 171 -4.19 2.69 -4.14
CA THR A 171 -3.35 2.33 -5.29
C THR A 171 -4.20 1.98 -6.50
N TRP A 172 -5.27 1.19 -6.32
CA TRP A 172 -6.19 0.85 -7.41
C TRP A 172 -6.80 2.10 -8.05
N ARG A 173 -7.29 3.05 -7.25
CA ARG A 173 -7.83 4.33 -7.73
C ARG A 173 -6.78 5.12 -8.54
N HIS A 174 -5.53 5.14 -8.09
CA HIS A 174 -4.44 5.78 -8.84
C HIS A 174 -4.19 5.11 -10.18
N LEU A 175 -4.14 3.78 -10.20
CA LEU A 175 -3.94 3.01 -11.44
C LEU A 175 -5.11 3.17 -12.41
N GLN A 176 -6.36 3.23 -11.91
CA GLN A 176 -7.53 3.54 -12.73
C GLN A 176 -7.41 4.92 -13.38
N ASN A 177 -7.05 5.94 -12.61
CA ASN A 177 -6.87 7.30 -13.12
C ASN A 177 -5.75 7.39 -14.17
N ALA A 178 -4.75 6.52 -14.08
CA ALA A 178 -3.67 6.40 -15.06
C ALA A 178 -4.02 5.51 -16.27
N GLY A 179 -5.22 4.90 -16.30
CA GLY A 179 -5.62 3.98 -17.38
C GLY A 179 -4.93 2.60 -17.33
N GLU A 180 -4.30 2.26 -16.21
CA GLU A 180 -3.49 1.03 -16.08
C GLU A 180 -4.30 -0.20 -15.62
N THR A 181 -5.63 -0.10 -15.55
CA THR A 181 -6.51 -1.19 -15.09
C THR A 181 -7.35 -1.81 -16.21
N ALA A 182 -7.03 -1.49 -17.48
CA ALA A 182 -7.78 -1.99 -18.61
C ALA A 182 -7.83 -3.53 -18.64
N GLY A 183 -9.01 -4.09 -18.91
CA GLY A 183 -9.23 -5.54 -18.99
C GLY A 183 -9.32 -6.24 -17.63
N LEU A 184 -9.31 -5.50 -16.53
CA LEU A 184 -9.45 -6.04 -15.17
C LEU A 184 -10.80 -5.69 -14.55
N THR A 185 -11.26 -6.56 -13.65
CA THR A 185 -12.46 -6.36 -12.83
C THR A 185 -12.16 -6.59 -11.35
N VAL A 186 -12.92 -5.95 -10.48
CA VAL A 186 -12.90 -6.22 -9.04
C VAL A 186 -13.92 -7.30 -8.74
N ILE A 187 -13.47 -8.44 -8.22
CA ILE A 187 -14.29 -9.61 -7.88
C ILE A 187 -14.65 -9.69 -6.40
N HIS A 188 -13.91 -8.98 -5.54
CA HIS A 188 -14.17 -8.94 -4.09
C HIS A 188 -13.53 -7.69 -3.48
N ALA A 189 -14.10 -7.22 -2.37
CA ALA A 189 -13.53 -6.18 -1.53
C ALA A 189 -13.50 -6.67 -0.08
N THR A 190 -12.32 -6.63 0.55
CA THR A 190 -12.19 -7.03 1.96
C THR A 190 -12.94 -6.07 2.90
N GLN A 191 -13.15 -6.50 4.13
CA GLN A 191 -13.57 -5.57 5.19
C GLN A 191 -12.53 -4.44 5.34
N PRO A 192 -12.97 -3.25 5.75
CA PRO A 192 -12.07 -2.12 6.00
C PRO A 192 -11.08 -2.38 7.13
#